data_184f44f3c103bda0694b5cd8e5786387
#
_entry.id   184f44f3c103bda0694b5cd8e5786387
#
_cell.length_a   1.000
_cell.length_b   1.000
_cell.length_c   1.000
_cell.angle_alpha   90.00
_cell.angle_beta   90.00
_cell.angle_gamma   90.00
#
_symmetry.space_group_name_H-M   'P 1'
#
loop_
_entity.id
_entity.type
_entity.pdbx_description
1 polymer ?
#
loop_
_entity_poly.entity_id
_entity_poly.type
_entity_poly.pdbx_seq_one_letter_code
_entity_poly.pdbx_strand_id
1 'polypeptide(L)'
;MPHDIPADAPAAPRHGDEVVTSRELVMALHRSAIGRLVMLSADGGEGGLGGVELGRAIARAGMSCILIDLTGEERIAAETGIAPGSPGLHEFAENLAPLGEIIHRDSRGACHVVLATGAAPQPDSPDVTLVLAACAEAYDCTIVALDARRMDSLPSLLDEETAIVVAGQAATPDGYATVAGELRSLGVDDLIFMQCAATRRAGRRAPDQPD
;
A
#
# COMPACT_ATOMS: atom_id res chain seq x y z
N MET A 1 14.89 45.81 -9.44
CA MET A 1 15.36 44.44 -9.60
C MET A 1 14.37 43.55 -8.84
N PRO A 2 13.39 42.90 -9.50
CA PRO A 2 12.57 41.93 -8.83
C PRO A 2 13.39 40.65 -8.62
N HIS A 3 13.41 40.14 -7.38
CA HIS A 3 14.00 38.85 -7.05
C HIS A 3 13.12 37.74 -7.63
N ASP A 4 13.68 37.01 -8.59
CA ASP A 4 13.16 35.73 -9.01
C ASP A 4 13.18 34.77 -7.79
N ILE A 5 11.99 34.44 -7.29
CA ILE A 5 11.79 33.33 -6.36
C ILE A 5 11.76 32.08 -7.24
N PRO A 6 12.66 31.11 -7.05
CA PRO A 6 12.58 29.88 -7.79
C PRO A 6 11.28 29.15 -7.43
N ALA A 7 10.47 28.82 -8.45
CA ALA A 7 9.16 28.21 -8.35
C ALA A 7 9.22 26.69 -8.09
N ASP A 8 10.22 26.18 -7.37
CA ASP A 8 10.45 24.74 -7.25
C ASP A 8 10.95 24.33 -5.85
N ALA A 9 10.40 24.94 -4.81
CA ALA A 9 10.58 24.41 -3.47
C ALA A 9 9.42 23.43 -3.17
N PRO A 10 9.69 22.17 -2.77
CA PRO A 10 8.64 21.25 -2.37
C PRO A 10 7.79 21.91 -1.29
N ALA A 11 6.47 21.87 -1.47
CA ALA A 11 5.54 22.49 -0.54
C ALA A 11 5.73 21.88 0.85
N ALA A 12 6.11 22.71 1.84
CA ALA A 12 6.23 22.28 3.22
C ALA A 12 4.92 21.60 3.68
N PRO A 13 5.00 20.56 4.55
CA PRO A 13 3.83 19.92 5.09
C PRO A 13 2.88 20.97 5.68
N ARG A 14 1.60 20.89 5.30
CA ARG A 14 0.58 21.83 5.80
C ARG A 14 0.24 21.50 7.25
N HIS A 15 -0.23 22.49 8.00
CA HIS A 15 -0.76 22.28 9.36
C HIS A 15 -1.96 21.31 9.24
N GLY A 16 -1.78 20.05 9.64
CA GLY A 16 -2.77 18.96 9.46
C GLY A 16 -2.16 17.65 8.97
N ASP A 17 -0.95 17.67 8.40
CA ASP A 17 -0.22 16.48 7.93
C ASP A 17 0.42 15.75 9.14
N GLU A 18 -0.41 15.24 10.06
CA GLU A 18 0.08 14.47 11.19
C GLU A 18 0.47 13.07 10.73
N VAL A 19 1.70 12.66 11.07
CA VAL A 19 2.18 11.29 10.78
C VAL A 19 1.69 10.36 11.88
N VAL A 20 0.85 9.40 11.51
CA VAL A 20 0.27 8.43 12.44
C VAL A 20 1.00 7.08 12.38
N THR A 21 0.86 6.30 13.42
CA THR A 21 1.26 4.89 13.43
C THR A 21 0.15 4.01 12.85
N SER A 22 0.49 2.79 12.41
CA SER A 22 -0.52 1.81 11.97
C SER A 22 -1.61 1.56 13.03
N ARG A 23 -1.27 1.63 14.32
CA ARG A 23 -2.23 1.47 15.42
C ARG A 23 -3.21 2.64 15.52
N GLU A 24 -2.73 3.87 15.42
CA GLU A 24 -3.58 5.07 15.46
C GLU A 24 -4.51 5.11 14.25
N LEU A 25 -4.01 4.75 13.07
CA LEU A 25 -4.83 4.64 11.87
C LEU A 25 -5.96 3.60 12.04
N VAL A 26 -5.67 2.42 12.59
CA VAL A 26 -6.70 1.40 12.87
C VAL A 26 -7.76 1.93 13.82
N MET A 27 -7.38 2.68 14.85
CA MET A 27 -8.37 3.30 15.78
C MET A 27 -9.25 4.34 15.08
N ALA A 28 -8.74 5.04 14.08
CA ALA A 28 -9.52 5.99 13.28
C ALA A 28 -10.48 5.24 12.33
N LEU A 29 -10.02 4.18 11.67
CA LEU A 29 -10.82 3.36 10.76
C LEU A 29 -12.06 2.77 11.43
N HIS A 30 -11.95 2.30 12.68
CA HIS A 30 -13.10 1.78 13.45
C HIS A 30 -14.25 2.77 13.63
N ARG A 31 -14.02 4.05 13.43
CA ARG A 31 -14.99 5.15 13.62
C ARG A 31 -15.41 5.83 12.32
N SER A 32 -14.80 5.40 11.22
CA SER A 32 -15.05 5.97 9.89
C SER A 32 -15.87 5.00 9.04
N ALA A 33 -16.41 5.51 7.95
CA ALA A 33 -17.04 4.71 6.90
C ALA A 33 -16.03 4.26 5.83
N ILE A 34 -14.70 4.41 6.09
CA ILE A 34 -13.66 4.05 5.13
C ILE A 34 -13.53 2.53 5.07
N GLY A 35 -13.87 1.97 3.92
CA GLY A 35 -13.75 0.54 3.61
C GLY A 35 -12.54 0.21 2.73
N ARG A 36 -11.94 1.24 2.08
CA ARG A 36 -10.77 1.06 1.21
C ARG A 36 -9.65 2.01 1.55
N LEU A 37 -8.42 1.50 1.51
CA LEU A 37 -7.20 2.28 1.68
C LEU A 37 -6.30 2.08 0.46
N VAL A 38 -5.93 3.15 -0.22
CA VAL A 38 -4.88 3.11 -1.25
C VAL A 38 -3.57 3.49 -0.59
N MET A 39 -2.63 2.54 -0.57
CA MET A 39 -1.31 2.69 0.05
C MET A 39 -0.27 3.04 -1.00
N LEU A 40 0.39 4.19 -0.83
CA LEU A 40 1.52 4.64 -1.61
C LEU A 40 2.79 4.65 -0.77
N SER A 41 3.95 4.45 -1.40
CA SER A 41 5.24 4.54 -0.71
C SER A 41 5.81 5.94 -0.80
N ALA A 42 6.25 6.50 0.34
CA ALA A 42 7.05 7.72 0.37
C ALA A 42 8.50 7.51 -0.14
N ASP A 43 8.99 6.28 -0.14
CA ASP A 43 10.41 5.93 -0.37
C ASP A 43 10.63 5.16 -1.68
N GLY A 44 9.63 5.08 -2.55
CA GLY A 44 9.73 4.41 -3.85
C GLY A 44 9.83 2.89 -3.82
N GLY A 45 9.46 2.22 -2.71
CA GLY A 45 9.54 0.77 -2.62
C GLY A 45 8.93 0.10 -1.38
N GLU A 46 8.40 0.85 -0.42
CA GLU A 46 7.91 0.27 0.84
C GLU A 46 6.39 0.35 1.04
N GLY A 47 5.64 0.89 0.09
CA GLY A 47 4.18 1.01 0.19
C GLY A 47 3.51 -0.35 0.38
N GLY A 48 3.96 -1.36 -0.33
CA GLY A 48 3.46 -2.72 -0.19
C GLY A 48 3.73 -3.31 1.19
N LEU A 49 4.91 -3.11 1.76
CA LEU A 49 5.25 -3.56 3.12
C LEU A 49 4.49 -2.78 4.18
N GLY A 50 4.26 -1.48 3.98
CA GLY A 50 3.37 -0.69 4.82
C GLY A 50 1.95 -1.24 4.83
N GLY A 51 1.44 -1.68 3.68
CA GLY A 51 0.16 -2.37 3.54
C GLY A 51 0.10 -3.68 4.33
N VAL A 52 1.17 -4.49 4.31
CA VAL A 52 1.26 -5.72 5.14
C VAL A 52 1.23 -5.39 6.63
N GLU A 53 2.00 -4.38 7.07
CA GLU A 53 2.02 -3.94 8.47
C GLU A 53 0.63 -3.50 8.93
N LEU A 54 -0.02 -2.63 8.14
CA LEU A 54 -1.35 -2.11 8.43
C LEU A 54 -2.40 -3.22 8.42
N GLY A 55 -2.39 -4.11 7.42
CA GLY A 55 -3.31 -5.24 7.34
C GLY A 55 -3.22 -6.15 8.55
N ARG A 56 -2.00 -6.43 9.04
CA ARG A 56 -1.79 -7.15 10.30
C ARG A 56 -2.34 -6.40 11.51
N ALA A 57 -2.22 -5.08 11.53
CA ALA A 57 -2.76 -4.26 12.62
C ALA A 57 -4.28 -4.25 12.62
N ILE A 58 -4.92 -4.12 11.46
CA ILE A 58 -6.38 -4.18 11.26
C ILE A 58 -6.90 -5.56 11.72
N ALA A 59 -6.27 -6.64 11.25
CA ALA A 59 -6.67 -7.99 11.61
C ALA A 59 -6.52 -8.28 13.12
N ARG A 60 -5.47 -7.75 13.78
CA ARG A 60 -5.32 -7.85 15.26
C ARG A 60 -6.41 -7.08 16.01
N ALA A 61 -6.96 -6.06 15.41
CA ALA A 61 -8.07 -5.28 15.98
C ALA A 61 -9.44 -5.97 15.78
N GLY A 62 -9.48 -7.14 15.12
CA GLY A 62 -10.67 -7.95 14.94
C GLY A 62 -11.47 -7.65 13.68
N MET A 63 -10.95 -6.82 12.77
CA MET A 63 -11.56 -6.54 11.46
C MET A 63 -11.02 -7.53 10.41
N SER A 64 -11.90 -7.99 9.53
CA SER A 64 -11.48 -8.74 8.34
C SER A 64 -10.77 -7.81 7.35
N CYS A 65 -9.60 -8.22 6.85
CA CYS A 65 -8.78 -7.37 6.01
C CYS A 65 -8.14 -8.15 4.87
N ILE A 66 -8.06 -7.53 3.71
CA ILE A 66 -7.34 -8.04 2.54
C ILE A 66 -6.41 -6.97 1.96
N LEU A 67 -5.19 -7.37 1.60
CA LEU A 67 -4.22 -6.58 0.86
C LEU A 67 -4.21 -7.03 -0.60
N ILE A 68 -4.44 -6.11 -1.52
CA ILE A 68 -4.32 -6.33 -2.97
C ILE A 68 -3.05 -5.63 -3.42
N ASP A 69 -2.09 -6.41 -3.91
CA ASP A 69 -0.83 -5.92 -4.42
C ASP A 69 -0.96 -5.52 -5.89
N LEU A 70 -0.87 -4.23 -6.17
CA LEU A 70 -0.74 -3.69 -7.53
C LEU A 70 0.68 -3.16 -7.81
N THR A 71 1.64 -3.42 -6.91
CA THR A 71 3.04 -2.99 -7.09
C THR A 71 3.85 -3.99 -7.89
N GLY A 72 3.54 -5.28 -7.75
CA GLY A 72 4.33 -6.38 -8.30
C GLY A 72 5.64 -6.62 -7.55
N GLU A 73 5.74 -6.18 -6.31
CA GLU A 73 6.95 -6.36 -5.49
C GLU A 73 7.02 -7.78 -4.91
N GLU A 74 8.04 -8.55 -5.28
CA GLU A 74 8.31 -9.89 -4.71
C GLU A 74 8.45 -9.87 -3.17
N ARG A 75 8.78 -8.73 -2.59
CA ARG A 75 8.95 -8.55 -1.14
C ARG A 75 7.66 -8.78 -0.35
N ILE A 76 6.49 -8.49 -0.94
CA ILE A 76 5.19 -8.75 -0.29
C ILE A 76 5.00 -10.25 -0.10
N ALA A 77 5.24 -11.05 -1.13
CA ALA A 77 5.16 -12.51 -1.06
C ALA A 77 6.12 -13.08 0.01
N ALA A 78 7.37 -12.60 0.02
CA ALA A 78 8.38 -13.03 0.99
C ALA A 78 8.01 -12.65 2.43
N GLU A 79 7.49 -11.43 2.65
CA GLU A 79 7.10 -10.94 3.98
C GLU A 79 5.85 -11.67 4.51
N THR A 80 4.91 -12.01 3.64
CA THR A 80 3.67 -12.72 4.01
C THR A 80 3.83 -14.23 4.05
N GLY A 81 4.97 -14.75 3.56
CA GLY A 81 5.27 -16.19 3.52
C GLY A 81 4.44 -16.95 2.49
N ILE A 82 3.95 -16.26 1.46
CA ILE A 82 3.27 -16.88 0.33
C ILE A 82 4.33 -17.57 -0.55
N ALA A 83 4.06 -18.82 -0.93
CA ALA A 83 5.01 -19.62 -1.69
C ALA A 83 5.28 -19.03 -3.09
N PRO A 84 6.52 -19.08 -3.59
CA PRO A 84 6.80 -18.73 -4.98
C PRO A 84 5.95 -19.55 -5.95
N GLY A 85 5.40 -18.89 -6.98
CA GLY A 85 4.54 -19.54 -7.96
C GLY A 85 3.08 -19.74 -7.51
N SER A 86 2.69 -19.20 -6.35
CA SER A 86 1.28 -19.11 -5.99
C SER A 86 0.54 -18.21 -6.97
N PRO A 87 -0.69 -18.55 -7.38
CA PRO A 87 -1.47 -17.75 -8.33
C PRO A 87 -1.82 -16.37 -7.75
N GLY A 88 -1.97 -15.37 -8.61
CA GLY A 88 -2.35 -14.01 -8.24
C GLY A 88 -3.23 -13.35 -9.28
N LEU A 89 -3.21 -12.02 -9.34
CA LEU A 89 -4.04 -11.25 -10.25
C LEU A 89 -3.79 -11.58 -11.72
N HIS A 90 -2.56 -11.89 -12.10
CA HIS A 90 -2.24 -12.28 -13.47
C HIS A 90 -2.95 -13.57 -13.86
N GLU A 91 -2.86 -14.62 -13.04
CA GLU A 91 -3.52 -15.91 -13.30
C GLU A 91 -5.04 -15.79 -13.28
N PHE A 92 -5.58 -14.88 -12.46
CA PHE A 92 -7.01 -14.58 -12.47
C PHE A 92 -7.45 -13.91 -13.81
N ALA A 93 -6.73 -12.90 -14.26
CA ALA A 93 -7.01 -12.18 -15.51
C ALA A 93 -6.91 -13.08 -16.74
N GLU A 94 -5.99 -14.05 -16.74
CA GLU A 94 -5.83 -15.04 -17.80
C GLU A 94 -6.82 -16.24 -17.67
N ASN A 95 -7.73 -16.22 -16.68
CA ASN A 95 -8.65 -17.32 -16.37
C ASN A 95 -7.94 -18.65 -16.04
N LEU A 96 -6.73 -18.58 -15.50
CA LEU A 96 -5.93 -19.74 -15.08
C LEU A 96 -6.21 -20.13 -13.61
N ALA A 97 -6.75 -19.20 -12.80
CA ALA A 97 -7.13 -19.44 -11.43
C ALA A 97 -8.41 -18.69 -11.07
N PRO A 98 -9.35 -19.30 -10.33
CA PRO A 98 -10.53 -18.61 -9.82
C PRO A 98 -10.17 -17.66 -8.67
N LEU A 99 -11.05 -16.69 -8.36
CA LEU A 99 -10.83 -15.68 -7.33
C LEU A 99 -10.42 -16.29 -5.96
N GLY A 100 -11.04 -17.38 -5.56
CA GLY A 100 -10.73 -18.02 -4.27
C GLY A 100 -9.32 -18.61 -4.17
N GLU A 101 -8.68 -18.95 -5.30
CA GLU A 101 -7.33 -19.52 -5.32
C GLU A 101 -6.23 -18.46 -5.31
N ILE A 102 -6.54 -17.21 -5.71
CA ILE A 102 -5.60 -16.09 -5.68
C ILE A 102 -5.58 -15.36 -4.34
N ILE A 103 -6.50 -15.70 -3.42
CA ILE A 103 -6.56 -15.13 -2.08
C ILE A 103 -5.73 -16.02 -1.13
N HIS A 104 -4.61 -15.49 -0.67
CA HIS A 104 -3.70 -16.18 0.22
C HIS A 104 -3.79 -15.64 1.64
N ARG A 105 -3.45 -16.46 2.62
CA ARG A 105 -3.37 -16.04 4.01
C ARG A 105 -1.95 -15.60 4.35
N ASP A 106 -1.80 -14.45 4.99
CA ASP A 106 -0.51 -14.06 5.60
C ASP A 106 -0.11 -15.09 6.67
N SER A 107 1.08 -15.66 6.56
CA SER A 107 1.60 -16.69 7.47
C SER A 107 1.86 -16.17 8.89
N ARG A 108 1.96 -14.85 9.06
CA ARG A 108 2.26 -14.18 10.34
C ARG A 108 1.08 -13.39 10.89
N GLY A 109 -0.06 -13.42 10.22
CA GLY A 109 -1.24 -12.64 10.58
C GLY A 109 -2.54 -13.26 10.09
N ALA A 110 -3.66 -12.57 10.37
CA ALA A 110 -4.98 -12.98 9.89
C ALA A 110 -5.43 -12.16 8.67
N CYS A 111 -4.56 -11.30 8.12
CA CYS A 111 -4.82 -10.58 6.88
C CYS A 111 -4.75 -11.56 5.70
N HIS A 112 -5.62 -11.36 4.71
CA HIS A 112 -5.51 -12.03 3.42
C HIS A 112 -4.72 -11.16 2.43
N VAL A 113 -4.16 -11.79 1.39
CA VAL A 113 -3.31 -11.12 0.40
C VAL A 113 -3.60 -11.67 -0.98
N VAL A 114 -3.76 -10.78 -1.94
CA VAL A 114 -3.74 -11.08 -3.38
C VAL A 114 -2.49 -10.47 -3.97
N LEU A 115 -1.65 -11.28 -4.59
CA LEU A 115 -0.41 -10.84 -5.22
C LEU A 115 -0.65 -10.38 -6.66
N ALA A 116 0.14 -9.44 -7.14
CA ALA A 116 0.13 -9.05 -8.56
C ALA A 116 0.46 -10.25 -9.46
N THR A 117 1.52 -10.98 -9.16
CA THR A 117 2.18 -12.00 -9.98
C THR A 117 2.47 -11.50 -11.41
N GLY A 118 3.57 -11.90 -12.01
CA GLY A 118 3.95 -11.42 -13.34
C GLY A 118 4.08 -9.89 -13.43
N ALA A 119 3.54 -9.31 -14.49
CA ALA A 119 3.49 -7.85 -14.65
C ALA A 119 2.38 -7.27 -13.76
N ALA A 120 2.67 -6.19 -13.05
CA ALA A 120 1.67 -5.51 -12.21
C ALA A 120 0.45 -5.11 -13.06
N PRO A 121 -0.76 -5.55 -12.71
CA PRO A 121 -1.96 -5.28 -13.50
C PRO A 121 -2.30 -3.79 -13.49
N GLN A 122 -3.04 -3.34 -14.51
CA GLN A 122 -3.51 -1.96 -14.53
C GLN A 122 -4.63 -1.78 -13.49
N PRO A 123 -4.57 -0.74 -12.64
CA PRO A 123 -5.57 -0.50 -11.60
C PRO A 123 -7.01 -0.34 -12.14
N ASP A 124 -7.15 0.17 -13.36
CA ASP A 124 -8.41 0.40 -14.06
C ASP A 124 -8.86 -0.78 -14.94
N SER A 125 -8.14 -1.92 -14.88
CA SER A 125 -8.55 -3.10 -15.63
C SER A 125 -9.87 -3.69 -15.09
N PRO A 126 -10.70 -4.28 -15.97
CA PRO A 126 -11.95 -4.94 -15.54
C PRO A 126 -11.72 -6.00 -14.47
N ASP A 127 -10.63 -6.76 -14.55
CA ASP A 127 -10.32 -7.83 -13.62
C ASP A 127 -9.98 -7.28 -12.23
N VAL A 128 -9.17 -6.22 -12.12
CA VAL A 128 -8.89 -5.54 -10.86
C VAL A 128 -10.16 -4.95 -10.27
N THR A 129 -10.98 -4.29 -11.09
CA THR A 129 -12.28 -3.74 -10.65
C THR A 129 -13.20 -4.83 -10.10
N LEU A 130 -13.26 -5.99 -10.74
CA LEU A 130 -14.06 -7.12 -10.27
C LEU A 130 -13.55 -7.67 -8.94
N VAL A 131 -12.22 -7.84 -8.78
CA VAL A 131 -11.60 -8.29 -7.53
C VAL A 131 -11.85 -7.29 -6.41
N LEU A 132 -11.69 -5.98 -6.67
CA LEU A 132 -11.95 -4.92 -5.69
C LEU A 132 -13.41 -4.91 -5.22
N ALA A 133 -14.38 -5.06 -6.15
CA ALA A 133 -15.79 -5.12 -5.81
C ALA A 133 -16.12 -6.34 -4.94
N ALA A 134 -15.62 -7.52 -5.31
CA ALA A 134 -15.82 -8.74 -4.53
C ALA A 134 -15.18 -8.64 -3.13
N CYS A 135 -14.00 -8.02 -3.01
CA CYS A 135 -13.34 -7.80 -1.74
C CYS A 135 -14.08 -6.80 -0.85
N ALA A 136 -14.64 -5.73 -1.42
CA ALA A 136 -15.42 -4.74 -0.66
C ALA A 136 -16.68 -5.34 -0.01
N GLU A 137 -17.27 -6.38 -0.62
CA GLU A 137 -18.41 -7.10 -0.05
C GLU A 137 -18.01 -8.12 1.03
N ALA A 138 -16.78 -8.63 0.98
CA ALA A 138 -16.34 -9.76 1.82
C ALA A 138 -15.48 -9.34 3.02
N TYR A 139 -14.90 -8.14 3.00
CA TYR A 139 -13.96 -7.67 4.03
C TYR A 139 -14.38 -6.32 4.58
N ASP A 140 -14.11 -6.10 5.87
CA ASP A 140 -14.34 -4.80 6.53
C ASP A 140 -13.37 -3.73 6.00
N CYS A 141 -12.18 -4.14 5.52
CA CYS A 141 -11.19 -3.23 4.97
C CYS A 141 -10.40 -3.87 3.82
N THR A 142 -10.35 -3.20 2.69
CA THR A 142 -9.51 -3.54 1.54
C THR A 142 -8.34 -2.57 1.43
N ILE A 143 -7.11 -3.05 1.48
CA ILE A 143 -5.90 -2.28 1.25
C ILE A 143 -5.43 -2.53 -0.17
N VAL A 144 -5.18 -1.48 -0.94
CA VAL A 144 -4.62 -1.55 -2.30
C VAL A 144 -3.22 -0.95 -2.27
N ALA A 145 -2.20 -1.77 -2.41
CA ALA A 145 -0.83 -1.28 -2.54
C ALA A 145 -0.55 -0.85 -3.98
N LEU A 146 -0.24 0.43 -4.18
CA LEU A 146 0.03 1.03 -5.48
C LEU A 146 1.45 1.62 -5.52
N ASP A 147 2.15 1.43 -6.64
CA ASP A 147 3.44 2.09 -6.89
C ASP A 147 3.19 3.59 -7.15
N ALA A 148 3.96 4.46 -6.49
CA ALA A 148 3.88 5.90 -6.67
C ALA A 148 4.06 6.34 -8.13
N ARG A 149 4.83 5.58 -8.92
CA ARG A 149 4.98 5.82 -10.37
C ARG A 149 3.71 5.62 -11.19
N ARG A 150 2.66 5.09 -10.57
CA ARG A 150 1.35 4.80 -11.20
C ARG A 150 0.23 5.66 -10.60
N MET A 151 0.56 6.79 -10.00
CA MET A 151 -0.42 7.72 -9.43
C MET A 151 -1.45 8.23 -10.45
N ASP A 152 -1.10 8.28 -11.73
CA ASP A 152 -2.04 8.65 -12.81
C ASP A 152 -3.28 7.73 -12.85
N SER A 153 -3.15 6.50 -12.37
CA SER A 153 -4.25 5.53 -12.29
C SER A 153 -5.06 5.64 -10.98
N LEU A 154 -4.64 6.47 -10.04
CA LEU A 154 -5.28 6.63 -8.74
C LEU A 154 -6.77 6.98 -8.82
N PRO A 155 -7.22 7.88 -9.72
CA PRO A 155 -8.63 8.22 -9.82
C PRO A 155 -9.57 7.02 -10.03
N SER A 156 -9.09 5.93 -10.67
CA SER A 156 -9.89 4.72 -10.88
C SER A 156 -10.10 3.88 -9.62
N LEU A 157 -9.32 4.15 -8.56
CA LEU A 157 -9.36 3.45 -7.28
C LEU A 157 -10.16 4.22 -6.21
N LEU A 158 -10.50 5.49 -6.47
CA LEU A 158 -11.12 6.38 -5.49
C LEU A 158 -12.64 6.34 -5.58
N ASP A 159 -13.27 6.29 -4.41
CA ASP A 159 -14.68 6.52 -4.17
C ASP A 159 -14.87 7.23 -2.82
N GLU A 160 -16.12 7.42 -2.38
CA GLU A 160 -16.45 8.13 -1.12
C GLU A 160 -15.98 7.37 0.14
N GLU A 161 -15.70 6.07 0.04
CA GLU A 161 -15.26 5.21 1.13
C GLU A 161 -13.76 4.92 1.07
N THR A 162 -13.01 5.63 0.21
CA THR A 162 -11.58 5.41 0.00
C THR A 162 -10.74 6.51 0.64
N ALA A 163 -9.72 6.12 1.41
CA ALA A 163 -8.70 7.04 1.91
C ALA A 163 -7.32 6.70 1.30
N ILE A 164 -6.49 7.74 1.14
CA ILE A 164 -5.13 7.59 0.63
C ILE A 164 -4.15 7.66 1.79
N VAL A 165 -3.30 6.65 1.87
CA VAL A 165 -2.25 6.53 2.90
C VAL A 165 -0.88 6.54 2.23
N VAL A 166 -0.06 7.51 2.58
CA VAL A 166 1.34 7.57 2.18
C VAL A 166 2.17 6.96 3.30
N ALA A 167 2.76 5.80 3.06
CA ALA A 167 3.52 5.04 4.04
C ALA A 167 5.02 5.21 3.83
N GLY A 168 5.77 5.40 4.92
CA GLY A 168 7.22 5.54 4.85
C GLY A 168 7.89 5.32 6.19
N GLN A 169 9.23 5.30 6.19
CA GLN A 169 10.01 5.24 7.43
C GLN A 169 10.21 6.64 8.01
N ALA A 170 10.34 6.74 9.34
CA ALA A 170 10.52 8.01 10.05
C ALA A 170 11.74 8.85 9.58
N ALA A 171 12.65 8.26 8.83
CA ALA A 171 13.88 8.89 8.37
C ALA A 171 13.75 9.65 7.04
N THR A 172 12.58 9.70 6.40
CA THR A 172 12.40 10.29 5.07
C THR A 172 11.30 11.36 5.00
N PRO A 173 11.42 12.48 5.76
CA PRO A 173 10.44 13.58 5.66
C PRO A 173 10.29 14.11 4.23
N ASP A 174 11.38 14.16 3.46
CA ASP A 174 11.40 14.63 2.08
C ASP A 174 10.59 13.72 1.14
N GLY A 175 10.58 12.40 1.40
CA GLY A 175 9.79 11.43 0.63
C GLY A 175 8.28 11.70 0.76
N TYR A 176 7.80 11.94 1.99
CA TYR A 176 6.40 12.32 2.22
C TYR A 176 6.03 13.61 1.50
N ALA A 177 6.88 14.64 1.58
CA ALA A 177 6.64 15.93 0.94
C ALA A 177 6.57 15.81 -0.59
N THR A 178 7.43 14.99 -1.19
CA THR A 178 7.45 14.74 -2.63
C THR A 178 6.16 14.09 -3.10
N VAL A 179 5.79 12.94 -2.51
CA VAL A 179 4.57 12.20 -2.89
C VAL A 179 3.32 13.04 -2.61
N ALA A 180 3.27 13.75 -1.49
CA ALA A 180 2.16 14.66 -1.19
C ALA A 180 2.02 15.79 -2.21
N GLY A 181 3.14 16.36 -2.67
CA GLY A 181 3.15 17.39 -3.71
C GLY A 181 2.58 16.88 -5.03
N GLU A 182 2.97 15.69 -5.45
CA GLU A 182 2.45 15.04 -6.66
C GLU A 182 0.96 14.73 -6.53
N LEU A 183 0.50 14.14 -5.41
CA LEU A 183 -0.92 13.85 -5.17
C LEU A 183 -1.78 15.11 -5.17
N ARG A 184 -1.32 16.19 -4.54
CA ARG A 184 -2.02 17.48 -4.54
C ARG A 184 -2.10 18.08 -5.95
N SER A 185 -1.10 17.85 -6.79
CA SER A 185 -1.16 18.29 -8.20
C SER A 185 -2.23 17.54 -9.01
N LEU A 186 -2.62 16.35 -8.57
CA LEU A 186 -3.73 15.54 -9.10
C LEU A 186 -5.08 15.89 -8.46
N GLY A 187 -5.13 16.86 -7.55
CA GLY A 187 -6.34 17.29 -6.87
C GLY A 187 -6.70 16.49 -5.63
N VAL A 188 -5.75 15.70 -5.10
CA VAL A 188 -5.93 14.92 -3.88
C VAL A 188 -5.34 15.69 -2.70
N ASP A 189 -6.19 16.22 -1.85
CA ASP A 189 -5.79 17.05 -0.70
C ASP A 189 -5.83 16.28 0.64
N ASP A 190 -6.75 15.33 0.79
CA ASP A 190 -6.95 14.56 2.02
C ASP A 190 -6.02 13.34 2.04
N LEU A 191 -4.87 13.48 2.71
CA LEU A 191 -3.83 12.47 2.79
C LEU A 191 -3.58 12.05 4.24
N ILE A 192 -3.37 10.77 4.45
CA ILE A 192 -2.92 10.20 5.72
C ILE A 192 -1.46 9.80 5.56
N PHE A 193 -0.60 10.28 6.46
CA PHE A 193 0.81 9.88 6.48
C PHE A 193 1.00 8.82 7.56
N MET A 194 1.49 7.64 7.17
CA MET A 194 1.71 6.54 8.10
C MET A 194 3.20 6.23 8.22
N GLN A 195 3.70 6.24 9.47
CA GLN A 195 5.03 5.76 9.78
C GLN A 195 5.03 4.23 9.88
N CYS A 196 5.83 3.58 9.04
CA CYS A 196 6.08 2.15 9.12
C CYS A 196 7.16 1.84 10.16
N ALA A 197 7.04 0.69 10.83
CA ALA A 197 8.11 0.17 11.65
C ALA A 197 9.35 -0.12 10.78
N ALA A 198 10.53 0.27 11.28
CA ALA A 198 11.77 0.00 10.56
C ALA A 198 11.90 -1.51 10.28
N THR A 199 11.93 -1.89 9.02
CA THR A 199 12.17 -3.28 8.61
C THR A 199 13.53 -3.69 9.14
N ARG A 200 13.60 -4.68 10.04
CA ARG A 200 14.89 -5.27 10.42
C ARG A 200 15.50 -5.84 9.14
N ARG A 201 16.52 -5.17 8.63
CA ARG A 201 17.35 -5.73 7.56
C ARG A 201 17.77 -7.11 8.05
N ALA A 202 17.32 -8.16 7.38
CA ALA A 202 17.85 -9.50 7.57
C ALA A 202 19.37 -9.37 7.42
N GLY A 203 20.10 -9.55 8.54
CA GLY A 203 21.52 -9.31 8.61
C GLY A 203 22.21 -10.11 7.51
N ARG A 204 22.91 -9.40 6.63
CA ARG A 204 23.83 -10.01 5.69
C ARG A 204 24.83 -10.79 6.54
N ARG A 205 24.65 -12.12 6.63
CA ARG A 205 25.62 -12.99 7.26
C ARG A 205 26.94 -12.71 6.55
N ALA A 206 27.93 -12.21 7.30
CA ALA A 206 29.27 -12.05 6.79
C ALA A 206 29.75 -13.41 6.26
N PRO A 207 30.37 -13.47 5.08
CA PRO A 207 30.97 -14.72 4.62
C PRO A 207 32.00 -15.16 5.66
N ASP A 208 31.87 -16.41 6.13
CA ASP A 208 32.88 -17.10 6.94
C ASP A 208 34.22 -16.95 6.22
N GLN A 209 35.17 -16.29 6.86
CA GLN A 209 36.56 -16.34 6.43
C GLN A 209 37.09 -17.75 6.80
N PRO A 210 37.62 -18.52 5.84
CA PRO A 210 38.34 -19.73 6.16
C PRO A 210 39.70 -19.35 6.77
N ASP A 211 40.07 -20.04 7.85
CA ASP A 211 41.42 -20.08 8.45
C ASP A 211 42.47 -20.60 7.49
#